data_b4fa80fe62ec3edf8a16420b87676e4c
#
_entry.id   b4fa80fe62ec3edf8a16420b87676e4c
#
_cell.length_a   1.000
_cell.length_b   1.000
_cell.length_c   1.000
_cell.angle_alpha   90.00
_cell.angle_beta   90.00
_cell.angle_gamma   90.00
#
_symmetry.space_group_name_H-M   'P 1'
#
loop_
_entity.id
_entity.type
_entity.pdbx_description
1 polymer ?
#
loop_
_entity_poly.entity_id
_entity_poly.type
_entity_poly.pdbx_seq_one_letter_code
_entity_poly.pdbx_strand_id
1 'polypeptide(L)'
;MKKITAAITGVQGYVPNYILTNKELETMVETNDEWIRSRTGIKERRILKGEGKGTSVLGIEAVRGLLKKINIDAQEVDLIICATATPDMIFPSTACIIADKVGATNAFAYDLMAACSGFLYAISTASKFIETGTYKKVIVVGADKMSSIVDYQDR
;
A
#
# COMPACT_ATOMS: atom_id res chain seq x y z
N MET A 1 5.07 32.45 16.05
CA MET A 1 5.14 30.99 16.21
C MET A 1 6.11 30.42 15.18
N LYS A 2 6.93 29.44 15.57
CA LYS A 2 7.85 28.77 14.63
C LYS A 2 7.02 27.96 13.62
N LYS A 3 7.23 28.15 12.32
CA LYS A 3 6.50 27.42 11.30
C LYS A 3 6.95 25.94 11.32
N ILE A 4 6.03 25.02 11.56
CA ILE A 4 6.29 23.58 11.45
C ILE A 4 6.09 23.18 9.99
N THR A 5 6.99 22.36 9.44
CA THR A 5 6.90 21.83 8.08
C THR A 5 7.04 20.31 8.12
N ALA A 6 6.26 19.61 7.29
CA ALA A 6 6.40 18.18 7.10
C ALA A 6 7.60 17.85 6.18
N ALA A 7 8.25 16.73 6.45
CA ALA A 7 9.33 16.19 5.62
C ALA A 7 9.18 14.68 5.47
N ILE A 8 9.50 14.15 4.30
CA ILE A 8 9.60 12.70 4.07
C ILE A 8 10.96 12.25 4.59
N THR A 9 10.96 11.39 5.62
CA THR A 9 12.16 10.91 6.32
C THR A 9 12.50 9.47 5.99
N GLY A 10 11.62 8.74 5.33
CA GLY A 10 11.86 7.37 4.90
C GLY A 10 10.89 6.92 3.83
N VAL A 11 11.36 6.02 2.97
CA VAL A 11 10.56 5.37 1.92
C VAL A 11 10.93 3.90 1.87
N GLN A 12 9.93 3.03 1.74
CA GLN A 12 10.10 1.59 1.59
C GLN A 12 8.98 1.04 0.72
N GLY A 13 9.29 0.00 -0.05
CA GLY A 13 8.30 -0.74 -0.84
C GLY A 13 8.36 -2.23 -0.53
N TYR A 14 7.28 -2.92 -0.83
CA TYR A 14 7.19 -4.38 -0.80
C TYR A 14 6.46 -4.88 -2.04
N VAL A 15 6.95 -5.96 -2.62
CA VAL A 15 6.28 -6.68 -3.71
C VAL A 15 6.29 -8.18 -3.41
N PRO A 16 5.21 -8.92 -3.72
CA PRO A 16 5.13 -10.37 -3.49
C PRO A 16 6.16 -11.16 -4.32
N ASN A 17 6.48 -12.37 -3.85
CA ASN A 17 7.48 -13.22 -4.51
C ASN A 17 6.99 -13.88 -5.80
N TYR A 18 5.67 -14.16 -5.91
CA TYR A 18 5.13 -14.83 -7.10
C TYR A 18 5.13 -13.88 -8.30
N ILE A 19 5.68 -14.35 -9.39
CA ILE A 19 5.77 -13.64 -10.67
C ILE A 19 4.78 -14.27 -11.64
N LEU A 20 3.80 -13.47 -12.10
CA LEU A 20 2.91 -13.83 -13.19
C LEU A 20 3.49 -13.25 -14.49
N THR A 21 4.01 -14.12 -15.33
CA THR A 21 4.59 -13.74 -16.63
C THR A 21 3.52 -13.60 -17.71
N ASN A 22 3.85 -12.90 -18.83
CA ASN A 22 2.96 -12.84 -19.98
C ASN A 22 2.72 -14.24 -20.56
N LYS A 23 3.75 -15.11 -20.59
CA LYS A 23 3.63 -16.49 -21.04
C LYS A 23 2.64 -17.33 -20.21
N GLU A 24 2.58 -17.09 -18.90
CA GLU A 24 1.58 -17.74 -18.06
C GLU A 24 0.16 -17.20 -18.35
N LEU A 25 0.02 -15.88 -18.61
CA LEU A 25 -1.26 -15.31 -19.03
C LEU A 25 -1.80 -15.87 -20.34
N GLU A 26 -0.93 -16.24 -21.29
CA GLU A 26 -1.32 -16.90 -22.54
C GLU A 26 -2.05 -18.24 -22.32
N THR A 27 -1.88 -18.85 -21.16
CA THR A 27 -2.59 -20.09 -20.80
C THR A 27 -3.96 -19.84 -20.16
N MET A 28 -4.28 -18.60 -19.81
CA MET A 28 -5.50 -18.23 -19.09
C MET A 28 -6.50 -17.49 -19.97
N VAL A 29 -5.99 -16.65 -20.90
CA VAL A 29 -6.81 -15.77 -21.74
C VAL A 29 -6.17 -15.63 -23.11
N GLU A 30 -6.95 -15.35 -24.13
CA GLU A 30 -6.47 -15.16 -25.53
C GLU A 30 -5.62 -13.88 -25.64
N THR A 31 -4.30 -14.03 -25.48
CA THR A 31 -3.31 -12.94 -25.54
C THR A 31 -1.93 -13.48 -25.90
N ASN A 32 -0.93 -12.61 -26.09
CA ASN A 32 0.47 -12.99 -26.23
C ASN A 32 1.43 -11.91 -25.71
N ASP A 33 2.69 -12.28 -25.47
CA ASP A 33 3.72 -11.38 -24.92
C ASP A 33 3.94 -10.14 -25.79
N GLU A 34 3.96 -10.29 -27.11
CA GLU A 34 4.17 -9.18 -28.06
C GLU A 34 3.03 -8.15 -27.96
N TRP A 35 1.78 -8.63 -27.93
CA TRP A 35 0.60 -7.76 -27.81
C TRP A 35 0.61 -6.99 -26.49
N ILE A 36 0.90 -7.66 -25.37
CA ILE A 36 0.95 -7.02 -24.05
C ILE A 36 2.07 -5.98 -23.99
N ARG A 37 3.27 -6.36 -24.40
CA ARG A 37 4.45 -5.49 -24.32
C ARG A 37 4.38 -4.29 -25.24
N SER A 38 3.89 -4.45 -26.46
CA SER A 38 3.78 -3.33 -27.40
C SER A 38 2.80 -2.24 -26.93
N ARG A 39 1.76 -2.61 -26.13
CA ARG A 39 0.75 -1.68 -25.64
C ARG A 39 1.01 -1.15 -24.24
N THR A 40 1.65 -1.94 -23.39
CA THR A 40 1.76 -1.63 -21.95
C THR A 40 3.20 -1.56 -21.44
N GLY A 41 4.15 -2.15 -22.18
CA GLY A 41 5.53 -2.34 -21.71
C GLY A 41 5.68 -3.42 -20.62
N ILE A 42 4.58 -4.04 -20.17
CA ILE A 42 4.58 -4.97 -19.02
C ILE A 42 5.12 -6.33 -19.47
N LYS A 43 6.14 -6.83 -18.75
CA LYS A 43 6.73 -8.16 -18.94
C LYS A 43 6.22 -9.17 -17.91
N GLU A 44 6.00 -8.72 -16.69
CA GLU A 44 5.61 -9.57 -15.55
C GLU A 44 4.85 -8.76 -14.49
N ARG A 45 4.12 -9.44 -13.61
CA ARG A 45 3.43 -8.85 -12.44
C ARG A 45 3.80 -9.62 -11.19
N ARG A 46 3.85 -8.91 -10.08
CA ARG A 46 4.01 -9.49 -8.76
C ARG A 46 2.63 -9.68 -8.12
N ILE A 47 2.27 -10.93 -7.84
CA ILE A 47 0.93 -11.28 -7.37
C ILE A 47 0.99 -11.84 -5.95
N LEU A 48 0.18 -11.30 -5.06
CA LEU A 48 -0.02 -11.86 -3.72
C LEU A 48 -0.97 -13.05 -3.80
N LYS A 49 -0.44 -14.27 -3.77
CA LYS A 49 -1.21 -15.51 -3.72
C LYS A 49 -1.49 -15.94 -2.28
N GLY A 50 -2.59 -16.66 -2.09
CA GLY A 50 -3.01 -17.29 -0.85
C GLY A 50 -4.38 -16.83 -0.41
N GLU A 51 -5.17 -17.77 0.08
CA GLU A 51 -6.50 -17.51 0.66
C GLU A 51 -6.37 -16.62 1.90
N GLY A 52 -7.32 -15.71 2.09
CA GLY A 52 -7.34 -14.78 3.22
C GLY A 52 -6.26 -13.69 3.21
N LYS A 53 -5.39 -13.62 2.18
CA LYS A 53 -4.38 -12.58 2.07
C LYS A 53 -4.92 -11.38 1.29
N GLY A 54 -5.16 -10.30 1.99
CA GLY A 54 -5.65 -9.03 1.44
C GLY A 54 -4.55 -7.98 1.24
N THR A 55 -4.97 -6.77 0.93
CA THR A 55 -4.11 -5.60 0.74
C THR A 55 -3.28 -5.28 1.99
N SER A 56 -3.83 -5.54 3.19
CA SER A 56 -3.13 -5.33 4.45
C SER A 56 -1.79 -6.05 4.51
N VAL A 57 -1.68 -7.28 3.95
CA VAL A 57 -0.42 -8.04 3.93
C VAL A 57 0.69 -7.27 3.20
N LEU A 58 0.36 -6.61 2.08
CA LEU A 58 1.31 -5.79 1.33
C LEU A 58 1.77 -4.58 2.17
N GLY A 59 0.81 -3.90 2.80
CA GLY A 59 1.07 -2.75 3.66
C GLY A 59 1.89 -3.11 4.90
N ILE A 60 1.56 -4.22 5.57
CA ILE A 60 2.30 -4.72 6.75
C ILE A 60 3.78 -4.93 6.43
N GLU A 61 4.09 -5.63 5.34
CA GLU A 61 5.48 -5.92 4.98
C GLU A 61 6.25 -4.64 4.58
N ALA A 62 5.60 -3.71 3.87
CA ALA A 62 6.19 -2.42 3.54
C ALA A 62 6.48 -1.59 4.80
N VAL A 63 5.52 -1.49 5.74
CA VAL A 63 5.67 -0.72 6.99
C VAL A 63 6.73 -1.35 7.90
N ARG A 64 6.74 -2.68 8.07
CA ARG A 64 7.80 -3.38 8.82
C ARG A 64 9.18 -3.08 8.25
N GLY A 65 9.31 -3.17 6.93
CA GLY A 65 10.54 -2.83 6.24
C GLY A 65 10.95 -1.37 6.45
N LEU A 66 10.00 -0.44 6.43
CA LEU A 66 10.24 0.98 6.68
C LEU A 66 10.75 1.22 8.11
N LEU A 67 10.01 0.75 9.13
CA LEU A 67 10.35 0.93 10.54
C LEU A 67 11.75 0.38 10.85
N LYS A 68 12.07 -0.83 10.33
CA LYS A 68 13.41 -1.41 10.45
C LYS A 68 14.47 -0.54 9.78
N LYS A 69 14.21 -0.05 8.57
CA LYS A 69 15.17 0.76 7.78
C LYS A 69 15.54 2.07 8.46
N ILE A 70 14.55 2.75 9.06
CA ILE A 70 14.77 4.05 9.71
C ILE A 70 14.96 3.95 11.21
N ASN A 71 14.97 2.73 11.76
CA ASN A 71 15.18 2.43 13.18
C ASN A 71 14.22 3.21 14.11
N ILE A 72 12.92 3.13 13.82
CA ILE A 72 11.84 3.73 14.63
C ILE A 72 10.99 2.60 15.23
N ASP A 73 10.66 2.73 16.52
CA ASP A 73 9.70 1.85 17.18
C ASP A 73 8.28 2.13 16.64
N ALA A 74 7.52 1.06 16.38
CA ALA A 74 6.15 1.17 15.90
C ALA A 74 5.25 1.97 16.86
N GLN A 75 5.51 1.92 18.17
CA GLN A 75 4.77 2.68 19.18
C GLN A 75 5.00 4.19 19.13
N GLU A 76 6.04 4.64 18.41
CA GLU A 76 6.30 6.06 18.19
C GLU A 76 5.47 6.66 17.04
N VAL A 77 4.75 5.80 16.29
CA VAL A 77 3.90 6.24 15.18
C VAL A 77 2.60 6.77 15.69
N ASP A 78 2.26 8.02 15.32
CA ASP A 78 1.04 8.70 15.76
C ASP A 78 -0.15 8.43 14.83
N LEU A 79 0.10 8.20 13.55
CA LEU A 79 -0.93 8.05 12.51
C LEU A 79 -0.48 7.13 11.39
N ILE A 80 -1.38 6.25 10.94
CA ILE A 80 -1.23 5.49 9.70
C ILE A 80 -2.41 5.79 8.78
N ILE A 81 -2.14 6.28 7.56
CA ILE A 81 -3.14 6.47 6.50
C ILE A 81 -2.85 5.44 5.42
N CYS A 82 -3.81 4.57 5.12
CA CYS A 82 -3.71 3.63 4.00
C CYS A 82 -4.55 4.12 2.82
N ALA A 83 -3.90 4.51 1.74
CA ALA A 83 -4.57 4.81 0.48
C ALA A 83 -4.78 3.49 -0.27
N THR A 84 -6.04 3.05 -0.38
CA THR A 84 -6.41 1.81 -1.06
C THR A 84 -7.79 1.89 -1.73
N ALA A 85 -7.91 1.27 -2.90
CA ALA A 85 -9.18 1.01 -3.58
C ALA A 85 -9.64 -0.45 -3.41
N THR A 86 -8.79 -1.30 -2.82
CA THR A 86 -9.05 -2.72 -2.58
C THR A 86 -8.84 -3.06 -1.10
N PRO A 87 -9.60 -2.46 -0.16
CA PRO A 87 -9.46 -2.77 1.26
C PRO A 87 -9.75 -4.25 1.52
N ASP A 88 -9.18 -4.80 2.59
CA ASP A 88 -9.43 -6.20 2.97
C ASP A 88 -10.91 -6.43 3.28
N MET A 89 -11.53 -5.46 3.94
CA MET A 89 -12.95 -5.44 4.32
C MET A 89 -13.39 -4.00 4.61
N ILE A 90 -14.70 -3.80 4.78
CA ILE A 90 -15.25 -2.49 5.11
C ILE A 90 -14.83 -2.05 6.51
N PHE A 91 -14.80 -2.97 7.47
CA PHE A 91 -14.43 -2.74 8.86
C PHE A 91 -13.85 -4.01 9.50
N PRO A 92 -12.72 -3.92 10.26
CA PRO A 92 -11.88 -2.73 10.45
C PRO A 92 -11.19 -2.27 9.16
N SER A 93 -10.74 -0.99 9.14
CA SER A 93 -10.01 -0.47 7.98
C SER A 93 -8.67 -1.19 7.78
N THR A 94 -8.18 -1.21 6.54
CA THR A 94 -6.87 -1.80 6.20
C THR A 94 -5.75 -1.17 7.01
N ALA A 95 -5.79 0.15 7.23
CA ALA A 95 -4.84 0.86 8.07
C ALA A 95 -4.86 0.39 9.53
N CYS A 96 -6.05 0.09 10.10
CA CYS A 96 -6.16 -0.47 11.45
C CYS A 96 -5.55 -1.86 11.54
N ILE A 97 -5.77 -2.72 10.53
CA ILE A 97 -5.16 -4.04 10.46
C ILE A 97 -3.62 -3.92 10.37
N ILE A 98 -3.12 -2.98 9.56
CA ILE A 98 -1.68 -2.71 9.46
C ILE A 98 -1.13 -2.27 10.80
N ALA A 99 -1.77 -1.28 11.46
CA ALA A 99 -1.34 -0.75 12.76
C ALA A 99 -1.22 -1.86 13.82
N ASP A 100 -2.24 -2.70 13.95
CA ASP A 100 -2.24 -3.86 14.85
C ASP A 100 -1.07 -4.81 14.55
N LYS A 101 -0.92 -5.21 13.32
CA LYS A 101 0.08 -6.23 12.91
C LYS A 101 1.52 -5.74 12.96
N VAL A 102 1.77 -4.44 12.88
CA VAL A 102 3.12 -3.88 13.05
C VAL A 102 3.43 -3.46 14.48
N GLY A 103 2.43 -3.46 15.38
CA GLY A 103 2.57 -3.07 16.78
C GLY A 103 2.47 -1.56 17.02
N ALA A 104 1.91 -0.80 16.08
CA ALA A 104 1.68 0.65 16.21
C ALA A 104 0.41 0.94 17.05
N THR A 105 0.40 0.49 18.29
CA THR A 105 -0.77 0.51 19.19
C THR A 105 -1.21 1.92 19.62
N ASN A 106 -0.33 2.90 19.45
CA ASN A 106 -0.62 4.31 19.75
C ASN A 106 -1.13 5.08 18.52
N ALA A 107 -1.08 4.46 17.33
CA ALA A 107 -1.42 5.14 16.10
C ALA A 107 -2.94 5.25 15.91
N PHE A 108 -3.42 6.45 15.57
CA PHE A 108 -4.69 6.64 14.89
C PHE A 108 -4.58 6.08 13.46
N ALA A 109 -5.60 5.37 12.97
CA ALA A 109 -5.49 4.73 11.67
C ALA A 109 -6.80 4.76 10.87
N TYR A 110 -6.73 5.04 9.57
CA TYR A 110 -7.87 5.03 8.66
C TYR A 110 -7.46 4.83 7.20
N ASP A 111 -8.40 4.34 6.39
CA ASP A 111 -8.22 4.23 4.95
C ASP A 111 -8.68 5.51 4.24
N LEU A 112 -7.99 5.85 3.13
CA LEU A 112 -8.34 6.90 2.21
C LEU A 112 -8.59 6.29 0.84
N MET A 113 -9.83 6.39 0.35
CA MET A 113 -10.23 5.84 -0.94
C MET A 113 -10.31 6.96 -1.99
N ALA A 114 -9.31 7.03 -2.87
CA ALA A 114 -9.29 7.95 -4.00
C ALA A 114 -8.50 7.36 -5.19
N ALA A 115 -8.49 6.03 -5.32
CA ALA A 115 -7.84 5.30 -6.40
C ALA A 115 -6.43 5.83 -6.69
N CYS A 116 -6.10 6.09 -7.96
CA CYS A 116 -4.76 6.53 -8.39
C CYS A 116 -4.28 7.84 -7.73
N SER A 117 -5.18 8.69 -7.24
CA SER A 117 -4.85 9.94 -6.53
C SER A 117 -4.68 9.73 -5.02
N GLY A 118 -5.09 8.56 -4.49
CA GLY A 118 -5.18 8.30 -3.05
C GLY A 118 -3.88 8.53 -2.31
N PHE A 119 -2.76 8.02 -2.84
CA PHE A 119 -1.46 8.18 -2.18
C PHE A 119 -1.02 9.65 -2.07
N LEU A 120 -1.23 10.46 -3.11
CA LEU A 120 -0.92 11.90 -3.07
C LEU A 120 -1.84 12.65 -2.10
N TYR A 121 -3.12 12.29 -2.05
CA TYR A 121 -4.07 12.88 -1.10
C TYR A 121 -3.70 12.50 0.34
N ALA A 122 -3.29 11.26 0.58
CA ALA A 122 -2.83 10.81 1.89
C ALA A 122 -1.56 11.56 2.35
N ILE A 123 -0.58 11.80 1.45
CA ILE A 123 0.61 12.62 1.74
C ILE A 123 0.19 14.06 2.08
N SER A 124 -0.71 14.65 1.29
CA SER A 124 -1.22 16.01 1.55
C SER A 124 -1.92 16.08 2.91
N THR A 125 -2.75 15.10 3.24
CA THR A 125 -3.44 15.03 4.53
C THR A 125 -2.46 14.85 5.68
N ALA A 126 -1.50 13.93 5.57
CA ALA A 126 -0.46 13.69 6.55
C ALA A 126 0.36 14.96 6.85
N SER A 127 0.70 15.72 5.81
CA SER A 127 1.45 16.97 5.97
C SER A 127 0.69 17.97 6.83
N LYS A 128 -0.65 18.04 6.70
CA LYS A 128 -1.47 18.97 7.51
C LYS A 128 -1.50 18.58 8.98
N PHE A 129 -1.58 17.30 9.30
CA PHE A 129 -1.49 16.85 10.69
C PHE A 129 -0.15 17.21 11.35
N ILE A 130 0.96 17.11 10.58
CA ILE A 130 2.29 17.50 11.07
C ILE A 130 2.40 19.02 11.18
N GLU A 131 1.99 19.78 10.15
CA GLU A 131 2.08 21.24 10.12
C GLU A 131 1.25 21.92 11.21
N THR A 132 0.12 21.33 11.61
CA THR A 132 -0.69 21.80 12.75
C THR A 132 -0.12 21.42 14.12
N GLY A 133 0.92 20.57 14.13
CA GLY A 133 1.50 20.05 15.38
C GLY A 133 0.67 18.97 16.08
N THR A 134 -0.39 18.47 15.44
CA THR A 134 -1.26 17.42 15.98
C THR A 134 -0.50 16.10 16.12
N TYR A 135 0.26 15.72 15.09
CA TYR A 135 1.08 14.52 15.06
C TYR A 135 2.51 14.84 14.62
N LYS A 136 3.46 13.97 14.98
CA LYS A 136 4.89 14.11 14.67
C LYS A 136 5.38 13.06 13.68
N LYS A 137 4.89 11.82 13.81
CA LYS A 137 5.31 10.68 13.01
C LYS A 137 4.09 10.05 12.32
N VAL A 138 3.99 10.24 11.03
CA VAL A 138 2.87 9.75 10.20
C VAL A 138 3.41 8.81 9.14
N ILE A 139 2.81 7.63 9.02
CA ILE A 139 3.09 6.70 7.93
C ILE A 139 1.95 6.78 6.91
N VAL A 140 2.31 6.97 5.65
CA VAL A 140 1.40 6.88 4.51
C VAL A 140 1.70 5.60 3.75
N VAL A 141 0.70 4.75 3.58
CA VAL A 141 0.76 3.51 2.83
C VAL A 141 -0.09 3.66 1.56
N GLY A 142 0.47 3.36 0.40
CA GLY A 142 -0.30 3.13 -0.83
C GLY A 142 -0.22 1.65 -1.17
N ALA A 143 -1.34 0.94 -1.11
CA ALA A 143 -1.35 -0.49 -1.35
C ALA A 143 -2.68 -0.94 -1.97
N ASP A 144 -2.58 -1.70 -3.06
CA ASP A 144 -3.73 -2.31 -3.72
C ASP A 144 -3.42 -3.75 -4.13
N LYS A 145 -4.35 -4.67 -3.85
CA LYS A 145 -4.36 -6.01 -4.39
C LYS A 145 -5.29 -6.07 -5.60
N MET A 146 -4.93 -5.37 -6.68
CA MET A 146 -5.75 -5.30 -7.90
C MET A 146 -6.03 -6.68 -8.50
N SER A 147 -5.12 -7.64 -8.33
CA SER A 147 -5.30 -9.02 -8.76
C SER A 147 -6.50 -9.76 -8.13
N SER A 148 -7.11 -9.21 -7.08
CA SER A 148 -8.32 -9.79 -6.47
C SER A 148 -9.61 -9.41 -7.18
N ILE A 149 -9.58 -8.38 -8.03
CA ILE A 149 -10.75 -7.86 -8.76
C ILE A 149 -10.61 -8.02 -10.29
N VAL A 150 -9.50 -8.58 -10.76
CA VAL A 150 -9.28 -8.87 -12.19
C VAL A 150 -9.93 -10.21 -12.53
N ASP A 151 -10.73 -10.23 -13.59
CA ASP A 151 -11.18 -11.46 -14.21
C ASP A 151 -10.09 -11.97 -15.17
N TYR A 152 -9.49 -13.10 -14.85
CA TYR A 152 -8.45 -13.72 -15.68
C TYR A 152 -9.00 -14.56 -16.84
N GLN A 153 -10.31 -14.57 -17.07
CA GLN A 153 -10.98 -15.24 -18.20
C GLN A 153 -11.49 -14.23 -19.23
N ASP A 154 -11.55 -12.96 -18.86
CA ASP A 154 -11.92 -11.85 -19.75
C ASP A 154 -10.68 -11.10 -20.23
N ARG A 155 -10.69 -10.69 -21.53
CA ARG A 155 -9.57 -10.01 -22.21
C ARG A 155 -9.76 -8.51 -22.25
#